data_0af2512fc63837bd0300ada9d99d3966
#
_entry.id   0af2512fc63837bd0300ada9d99d3966
#
_cell.length_a   1.000
_cell.length_b   1.000
_cell.length_c   1.000
_cell.angle_alpha   90.00
_cell.angle_beta   90.00
_cell.angle_gamma   90.00
#
_symmetry.space_group_name_H-M   'P 1'
#
loop_
_entity.id
_entity.type
_entity.pdbx_description
1 polymer ?
#
loop_
_entity_poly.entity_id
_entity_poly.type
_entity_poly.pdbx_seq_one_letter_code
_entity_poly.pdbx_strand_id
1 'polypeptide(L)'
;MQAMTALHSVQMPLERYDRNGDELKPGMHLVTDDGDKMFVFSLPSLYIVADQGSRKANLAYAAECIRTGQGEFYPLDFLLLQYWEIKK
;
A
#
# COMPACT_ATOMS: atom_id res chain seq x y z
N MET A 1 -9.01 26.11 -14.80
CA MET A 1 -9.26 25.95 -14.35
C MET A 1 -9.07 25.43 -13.77
N GLN A 2 -9.02 25.33 -13.97
CA GLN A 2 -9.15 25.01 -13.47
C GLN A 2 -8.96 24.38 -12.85
N ALA A 3 -8.88 24.32 -13.20
CA ALA A 3 -8.88 23.92 -12.58
C ALA A 3 -8.72 23.34 -12.02
N MET A 4 -8.78 23.38 -12.26
CA MET A 4 -8.92 23.07 -11.70
C MET A 4 -9.00 22.36 -11.24
N THR A 5 -9.05 22.33 -11.71
CA THR A 5 -9.33 21.85 -11.26
C THR A 5 -8.94 20.97 -10.88
N ALA A 6 -8.74 20.82 -11.26
CA ALA A 6 -8.58 20.25 -10.78
C ALA A 6 -8.15 19.65 -10.12
N LEU A 7 -8.11 19.83 -10.09
CA LEU A 7 -7.91 19.56 -9.20
C LEU A 7 -8.28 19.01 -8.54
N HIS A 8 -8.82 19.06 -8.93
CA HIS A 8 -9.28 18.62 -8.23
C HIS A 8 -9.24 17.51 -7.96
N SER A 9 -9.10 17.17 -8.48
CA SER A 9 -9.06 16.22 -8.30
C SER A 9 -8.52 15.56 -7.76
N VAL A 10 -8.02 15.59 -7.67
CA VAL A 10 -7.42 15.08 -7.05
C VAL A 10 -7.60 14.67 -5.98
N GLN A 11 -7.99 14.69 -5.63
CA GLN A 11 -8.24 14.23 -4.64
C GLN A 11 -8.84 13.15 -4.55
N MET A 12 -9.03 12.70 -5.04
CA MET A 12 -9.46 11.73 -5.00
C MET A 12 -9.08 10.78 -4.98
N PRO A 13 -9.22 10.22 -5.22
CA PRO A 13 -9.36 9.16 -4.68
C PRO A 13 -8.39 8.60 -4.43
N LEU A 14 -8.44 8.35 -3.91
CA LEU A 14 -7.65 7.64 -3.10
C LEU A 14 -7.89 6.17 -3.16
N GLU A 15 -8.76 5.76 -4.05
CA GLU A 15 -8.98 4.35 -4.32
C GLU A 15 -7.82 3.79 -5.13
N ARG A 16 -7.38 2.60 -4.76
CA ARG A 16 -6.33 1.90 -5.47
C ARG A 16 -6.79 0.47 -5.71
N TYR A 17 -6.33 -0.11 -6.80
CA TYR A 17 -6.75 -1.44 -7.22
C TYR A 17 -5.53 -2.26 -7.56
N ASP A 18 -5.61 -3.57 -7.33
CA ASP A 18 -4.53 -4.47 -7.72
C ASP A 18 -4.59 -4.71 -9.24
N ARG A 19 -3.70 -5.55 -9.76
CA ARG A 19 -3.62 -5.79 -11.21
C ARG A 19 -4.87 -6.46 -11.75
N ASN A 20 -5.70 -7.05 -10.89
CA ASN A 20 -6.95 -7.71 -11.29
C ASN A 20 -8.16 -6.79 -11.14
N GLY A 21 -7.97 -5.56 -10.69
CA GLY A 21 -9.07 -4.62 -10.52
C GLY A 21 -9.78 -4.73 -9.19
N ASP A 22 -9.20 -5.45 -8.22
CA ASP A 22 -9.78 -5.57 -6.88
C ASP A 22 -9.27 -4.44 -6.00
N GLU A 23 -10.18 -3.85 -5.23
CA GLU A 23 -9.85 -2.70 -4.39
C GLU A 23 -8.93 -3.09 -3.24
N LEU A 24 -7.90 -2.25 -3.01
CA LEU A 24 -6.95 -2.46 -1.92
C LEU A 24 -7.45 -1.83 -0.64
N LYS A 25 -7.35 -2.59 0.46
CA LYS A 25 -7.80 -2.16 1.77
C LYS A 25 -6.76 -2.54 2.82
N PRO A 26 -6.75 -1.83 3.97
CA PRO A 26 -5.82 -2.22 5.04
C PRO A 26 -6.05 -3.67 5.46
N GLY A 27 -4.95 -4.34 5.76
CA GLY A 27 -4.99 -5.74 6.18
C GLY A 27 -4.79 -6.73 5.07
N MET A 28 -4.73 -6.27 3.83
CA MET A 28 -4.52 -7.16 2.69
C MET A 28 -3.04 -7.44 2.47
N HIS A 29 -2.76 -8.62 1.92
CA HIS A 29 -1.42 -9.01 1.51
C HIS A 29 -1.34 -8.94 0.00
N LEU A 30 -0.25 -8.39 -0.52
CA LEU A 30 -0.01 -8.27 -1.95
C LEU A 30 1.18 -9.14 -2.33
N VAL A 31 1.11 -9.77 -3.49
CA VAL A 31 2.19 -10.62 -3.99
C VAL A 31 2.45 -10.31 -5.46
N THR A 32 3.67 -10.57 -5.89
CA THR A 32 4.04 -10.54 -7.31
C THR A 32 4.29 -11.95 -7.79
N ASP A 33 4.43 -12.10 -9.10
CA ASP A 33 4.77 -13.40 -9.70
C ASP A 33 6.13 -13.89 -9.22
N ASP A 34 7.02 -12.98 -8.84
CA ASP A 34 8.36 -13.33 -8.37
C ASP A 34 8.38 -13.72 -6.90
N GLY A 35 7.25 -13.64 -6.22
CA GLY A 35 7.19 -14.03 -4.81
C GLY A 35 7.43 -12.91 -3.83
N ASP A 36 7.57 -11.67 -4.29
CA ASP A 36 7.65 -10.52 -3.38
C ASP A 36 6.33 -10.33 -2.68
N LYS A 37 6.38 -9.93 -1.42
CA LYS A 37 5.18 -9.81 -0.58
C LYS A 37 5.20 -8.50 0.20
N MET A 38 4.05 -7.82 0.19
CA MET A 38 3.87 -6.58 0.95
C MET A 38 2.54 -6.65 1.69
N PHE A 39 2.44 -5.90 2.78
CA PHE A 39 1.23 -5.82 3.59
C PHE A 39 0.70 -4.40 3.55
N VAL A 40 -0.61 -4.24 3.37
CA VAL A 40 -1.26 -2.92 3.26
C VAL A 40 -1.82 -2.49 4.61
N PHE A 41 -1.55 -1.25 5.00
CA PHE A 41 -2.16 -0.69 6.21
C PHE A 41 -2.44 0.79 6.00
N SER A 42 -3.14 1.41 6.95
CA SER A 42 -3.58 2.80 6.83
C SER A 42 -2.93 3.68 7.89
N LEU A 43 -2.40 4.88 7.48
CA LEU A 43 -1.74 5.78 8.41
C LEU A 43 -1.55 7.18 7.80
N PRO A 44 -2.51 8.03 7.74
CA PRO A 44 -3.94 7.82 7.54
C PRO A 44 -4.27 7.37 6.14
N SER A 45 -3.37 7.58 5.17
CA SER A 45 -3.55 7.03 3.83
C SER A 45 -2.98 5.62 3.77
N LEU A 46 -3.06 4.98 2.64
CA LEU A 46 -2.59 3.60 2.51
C LEU A 46 -1.07 3.56 2.36
N TYR A 47 -0.46 2.69 3.13
CA TYR A 47 0.97 2.40 3.11
C TYR A 47 1.18 0.91 2.95
N ILE A 48 2.42 0.54 2.63
CA ILE A 48 2.83 -0.85 2.51
C ILE A 48 4.10 -1.08 3.31
N VAL A 49 4.23 -2.29 3.85
CA VAL A 49 5.46 -2.74 4.49
C VAL A 49 5.81 -4.11 3.94
N ALA A 50 7.10 -4.45 3.99
CA ALA A 50 7.52 -5.81 3.66
C ALA A 50 6.78 -6.79 4.57
N ASP A 51 6.16 -7.81 3.97
CA ASP A 51 5.29 -8.73 4.70
C ASP A 51 6.11 -9.61 5.62
N GLN A 52 5.80 -9.57 6.91
CA GLN A 52 6.51 -10.33 7.94
C GLN A 52 5.78 -11.63 8.31
N GLY A 53 4.72 -11.97 7.57
CA GLY A 53 4.04 -13.26 7.73
C GLY A 53 2.74 -13.21 8.48
N SER A 54 2.54 -12.27 9.39
CA SER A 54 1.30 -12.14 10.13
C SER A 54 0.97 -10.68 10.32
N ARG A 55 -0.31 -10.41 10.59
CA ARG A 55 -0.75 -9.04 10.84
C ARG A 55 0.00 -8.42 12.02
N LYS A 56 0.14 -9.19 13.11
CA LYS A 56 0.82 -8.69 14.30
C LYS A 56 2.27 -8.32 13.99
N ALA A 57 2.98 -9.21 13.29
CA ALA A 57 4.37 -8.97 12.94
C ALA A 57 4.49 -7.79 11.98
N ASN A 58 3.55 -7.65 11.05
CA ASN A 58 3.57 -6.54 10.09
C ASN A 58 3.37 -5.20 10.79
N LEU A 59 2.44 -5.13 11.76
CA LEU A 59 2.22 -3.89 12.48
C LEU A 59 3.40 -3.54 13.36
N ALA A 60 4.05 -4.54 13.98
CA ALA A 60 5.25 -4.30 14.78
C ALA A 60 6.39 -3.80 13.91
N TYR A 61 6.57 -4.38 12.73
CA TYR A 61 7.61 -3.95 11.80
C TYR A 61 7.35 -2.53 11.31
N ALA A 62 6.09 -2.20 11.00
CA ALA A 62 5.74 -0.86 10.56
C ALA A 62 6.07 0.17 11.66
N ALA A 63 5.73 -0.15 12.91
CA ALA A 63 6.04 0.75 14.02
C ALA A 63 7.54 0.97 14.15
N GLU A 64 8.34 -0.07 13.96
CA GLU A 64 9.79 0.03 14.01
C GLU A 64 10.33 0.88 12.87
N CYS A 65 9.80 0.72 11.66
CA CYS A 65 10.20 1.54 10.52
C CYS A 65 9.90 3.02 10.77
N ILE A 66 8.74 3.31 11.35
CA ILE A 66 8.37 4.69 11.66
C ILE A 66 9.32 5.25 12.71
N ARG A 67 9.62 4.46 13.73
CA ARG A 67 10.49 4.91 14.82
C ARG A 67 11.91 5.19 14.36
N THR A 68 12.46 4.34 13.50
CA THR A 68 13.86 4.44 13.07
C THR A 68 14.06 5.23 11.79
N GLY A 69 13.01 5.41 10.99
CA GLY A 69 13.12 6.02 9.67
C GLY A 69 13.76 5.10 8.64
N GLN A 70 13.83 3.80 8.91
CA GLN A 70 14.49 2.84 8.03
C GLN A 70 13.57 1.64 7.82
N GLY A 71 13.91 0.82 6.82
CA GLY A 71 13.16 -0.38 6.52
C GLY A 71 12.23 -0.21 5.34
N GLU A 72 11.51 -1.28 4.99
CA GLU A 72 10.65 -1.29 3.82
C GLU A 72 9.24 -0.87 4.20
N PHE A 73 9.03 0.42 4.26
CA PHE A 73 7.78 1.05 4.65
C PHE A 73 7.60 2.26 3.74
N TYR A 74 6.60 2.19 2.85
CA TYR A 74 6.43 3.20 1.80
C TYR A 74 4.95 3.54 1.62
N PRO A 75 4.65 4.75 1.10
CA PRO A 75 3.29 5.00 0.62
C PRO A 75 2.92 3.99 -0.46
N LEU A 76 1.65 3.61 -0.51
CA LEU A 76 1.18 2.64 -1.49
C LEU A 76 1.51 3.08 -2.92
N ASP A 77 1.53 4.38 -3.17
CA ASP A 77 1.80 4.92 -4.51
C ASP A 77 3.19 4.56 -5.03
N PHE A 78 4.08 4.08 -4.17
CA PHE A 78 5.41 3.65 -4.61
C PHE A 78 5.37 2.32 -5.34
N LEU A 79 4.27 1.56 -5.24
CA LEU A 79 4.17 0.28 -5.93
C LEU A 79 3.65 0.47 -7.35
N LEU A 80 4.19 -0.32 -8.26
CA LEU A 80 3.66 -0.43 -9.62
C LEU A 80 2.56 -1.49 -9.57
N LEU A 81 1.33 -1.05 -9.30
CA LEU A 81 0.23 -1.95 -9.00
C LEU A 81 -0.09 -2.95 -10.12
N GLN A 82 0.33 -2.66 -11.36
CA GLN A 82 0.12 -3.61 -12.44
C GLN A 82 0.87 -4.93 -12.26
N TYR A 83 1.81 -4.97 -11.31
CA TYR A 83 2.58 -6.19 -11.03
C TYR A 83 2.16 -6.86 -9.72
N TRP A 84 1.21 -6.30 -8.99
CA TRP A 84 0.84 -6.79 -7.67
C TRP A 84 -0.60 -7.26 -7.64
N GLU A 85 -0.85 -8.36 -6.96
CA GLU A 85 -2.22 -8.83 -6.78
C GLU A 85 -2.47 -9.15 -5.32
N ILE A 86 -3.74 -9.08 -4.93
CA ILE A 86 -4.17 -9.42 -3.58
C ILE A 86 -4.05 -10.93 -3.42
N LYS A 87 -3.37 -11.35 -2.37
CA LYS A 87 -3.27 -12.77 -2.03
C LYS A 87 -4.58 -13.19 -1.39
N LYS A 88 -5.23 -14.16 -2.00
CA LYS A 88 -6.53 -14.65 -1.54
C LYS A 88 -6.38 -15.81 -0.57
#